data_8c1cfd0f8ab7f570d44a31dd33428a2b
#
_entry.id   8c1cfd0f8ab7f570d44a31dd33428a2b
#
_cell.length_a   1.000
_cell.length_b   1.000
_cell.length_c   1.000
_cell.angle_alpha   90.00
_cell.angle_beta   90.00
_cell.angle_gamma   90.00
#
_symmetry.space_group_name_H-M   'P 1'
#
loop_
_entity.id
_entity.type
_entity.pdbx_description
1 polymer ?
#
loop_
_entity_poly.entity_id
_entity_poly.type
_entity_poly.pdbx_seq_one_letter_code
_entity_poly.pdbx_strand_id
1 'polypeptide(L)'
;IPVDVYEVFVEGKSIGYLSNEDEFLKLVDDKQEAIKKNYGVDKVYPPNGLEIEKITTYNENIKSSEDIYNTIEHDSPFTIEGYTITIKYKDESKSPVVIYSLKKEYFEDAFYNLVSAFVGKDKLNSYKNKTQEEITDEGTKITSIYWNEEITIKKSLISTDKMIFTNSDDLSKFLLFGTTEKQKTYTVKENDSIDNIIENNNLSIEEFLIANPTITSKNTLLKKNQEVSIGLISPILEIIHEVEVVENINNKAITEYQEDKDMYVGQTKVIQEGVNGISKVTESIQYKNGEIEKLVITKSEEIKPTVNKIIAKGTKYYSNPSINYEYIPKGNDEWRWPTLSPYVITSPFAWRWGRHHNGIDISGTGFGSPIYAATEGTVIATYTSCPNQGYLGSMCGNSWGNYVRVSYGEFEIIYAHMKSDIKVSVGQTITRSQHIGNMGNSGSSTGTHLHFSILKNGSYINPCAVFS
;
A
#
# COMPACT_ATOMS: atom_id res chain seq x y z
N ILE A 1 -53.52 21.35 -47.51
CA ILE A 1 -52.82 21.19 -48.81
C ILE A 1 -51.66 20.26 -48.52
N PRO A 2 -51.44 19.19 -49.32
CA PRO A 2 -50.29 18.34 -49.14
C PRO A 2 -49.01 19.15 -49.41
N VAL A 3 -47.95 18.81 -48.64
CA VAL A 3 -46.64 19.44 -48.79
C VAL A 3 -45.57 18.35 -49.04
N ASP A 4 -44.62 18.70 -49.91
CA ASP A 4 -43.45 17.84 -50.10
C ASP A 4 -42.47 18.08 -48.95
N VAL A 5 -42.08 17.00 -48.32
CA VAL A 5 -41.15 17.00 -47.20
C VAL A 5 -40.14 15.85 -47.35
N TYR A 6 -39.11 15.85 -46.54
CA TYR A 6 -38.08 14.82 -46.48
C TYR A 6 -38.20 14.11 -45.15
N GLU A 7 -38.51 12.82 -45.17
CA GLU A 7 -38.55 12.00 -43.99
C GLU A 7 -37.18 11.39 -43.74
N VAL A 8 -36.67 11.55 -42.52
CA VAL A 8 -35.37 11.04 -42.10
C VAL A 8 -35.56 9.76 -41.29
N PHE A 9 -34.85 8.72 -41.69
CA PHE A 9 -34.85 7.39 -41.02
C PHE A 9 -33.49 7.10 -40.45
N VAL A 10 -33.46 6.38 -39.31
CA VAL A 10 -32.29 5.70 -38.75
C VAL A 10 -32.72 4.28 -38.40
N GLU A 11 -32.00 3.29 -38.91
CA GLU A 11 -32.36 1.87 -38.76
C GLU A 11 -33.81 1.54 -39.11
N GLY A 12 -34.35 2.20 -40.14
CA GLY A 12 -35.73 2.05 -40.62
C GLY A 12 -36.80 2.69 -39.74
N LYS A 13 -36.39 3.43 -38.67
CA LYS A 13 -37.31 4.18 -37.81
C LYS A 13 -37.35 5.66 -38.21
N SER A 14 -38.54 6.19 -38.44
CA SER A 14 -38.71 7.62 -38.73
C SER A 14 -38.29 8.48 -37.53
N ILE A 15 -37.42 9.43 -37.77
CA ILE A 15 -36.94 10.45 -36.81
C ILE A 15 -37.75 11.74 -36.89
N GLY A 16 -38.26 12.04 -38.10
CA GLY A 16 -39.09 13.22 -38.36
C GLY A 16 -39.01 13.72 -39.79
N TYR A 17 -39.67 14.83 -40.03
CA TYR A 17 -39.79 15.45 -41.35
C TYR A 17 -39.03 16.75 -41.42
N LEU A 18 -38.32 16.97 -42.51
CA LEU A 18 -37.59 18.20 -42.85
C LEU A 18 -38.25 18.90 -44.04
N SER A 19 -38.13 20.21 -44.08
CA SER A 19 -38.53 21.00 -45.26
C SER A 19 -37.47 21.06 -46.34
N ASN A 20 -36.20 20.87 -45.99
CA ASN A 20 -35.07 21.02 -46.89
C ASN A 20 -33.97 19.98 -46.59
N GLU A 21 -33.73 19.08 -47.55
CA GLU A 21 -32.71 18.04 -47.48
C GLU A 21 -31.28 18.61 -47.53
N ASP A 22 -31.04 19.60 -48.44
CA ASP A 22 -29.70 20.15 -48.64
C ASP A 22 -29.19 20.87 -47.38
N GLU A 23 -30.08 21.55 -46.66
CA GLU A 23 -29.74 22.19 -45.38
C GLU A 23 -29.34 21.16 -44.31
N PHE A 24 -30.07 20.07 -44.25
CA PHE A 24 -29.75 19.00 -43.29
C PHE A 24 -28.44 18.26 -43.63
N LEU A 25 -28.22 17.92 -44.92
CA LEU A 25 -27.00 17.30 -45.40
C LEU A 25 -25.78 18.18 -45.10
N LYS A 26 -25.89 19.49 -45.36
CA LYS A 26 -24.84 20.44 -45.03
C LYS A 26 -24.56 20.49 -43.53
N LEU A 27 -25.59 20.49 -42.69
CA LEU A 27 -25.42 20.43 -41.22
C LEU A 27 -24.68 19.15 -40.80
N VAL A 28 -25.07 18.01 -41.36
CA VAL A 28 -24.40 16.73 -41.11
C VAL A 28 -22.92 16.77 -41.51
N ASP A 29 -22.62 17.31 -42.69
CA ASP A 29 -21.23 17.46 -43.17
C ASP A 29 -20.42 18.38 -42.24
N ASP A 30 -20.97 19.55 -41.86
CA ASP A 30 -20.30 20.48 -40.94
C ASP A 30 -20.03 19.84 -39.58
N LYS A 31 -20.97 19.05 -39.05
CA LYS A 31 -20.81 18.31 -37.78
C LYS A 31 -19.76 17.19 -37.90
N GLN A 32 -19.75 16.45 -39.02
CA GLN A 32 -18.71 15.43 -39.28
C GLN A 32 -17.31 16.05 -39.37
N GLU A 33 -17.16 17.20 -40.07
CA GLU A 33 -15.89 17.91 -40.13
C GLU A 33 -15.43 18.39 -38.73
N ALA A 34 -16.37 18.86 -37.90
CA ALA A 34 -16.06 19.21 -36.51
C ALA A 34 -15.58 18.01 -35.70
N ILE A 35 -16.21 16.83 -35.84
CA ILE A 35 -15.79 15.59 -35.21
C ILE A 35 -14.38 15.18 -35.69
N LYS A 36 -14.13 15.18 -37.01
CA LYS A 36 -12.81 14.88 -37.57
C LYS A 36 -11.74 15.76 -36.98
N LYS A 37 -11.98 17.07 -36.92
CA LYS A 37 -11.04 18.04 -36.35
C LYS A 37 -10.80 17.81 -34.86
N ASN A 38 -11.88 17.54 -34.11
CA ASN A 38 -11.80 17.35 -32.65
C ASN A 38 -10.95 16.10 -32.27
N TYR A 39 -11.13 15.01 -32.99
CA TYR A 39 -10.45 13.76 -32.73
C TYR A 39 -9.19 13.55 -33.60
N GLY A 40 -8.95 14.38 -34.60
CA GLY A 40 -7.84 14.23 -35.54
C GLY A 40 -7.95 12.94 -36.38
N VAL A 41 -9.16 12.60 -36.80
CA VAL A 41 -9.47 11.40 -37.60
C VAL A 41 -9.88 11.78 -39.03
N ASP A 42 -9.62 10.90 -40.00
CA ASP A 42 -9.96 11.13 -41.41
C ASP A 42 -11.41 10.76 -41.74
N LYS A 43 -12.00 9.85 -40.96
CA LYS A 43 -13.34 9.30 -41.24
C LYS A 43 -14.23 9.36 -40.02
N VAL A 44 -15.47 9.72 -40.26
CA VAL A 44 -16.60 9.66 -39.32
C VAL A 44 -17.73 8.90 -40.02
N TYR A 45 -18.30 7.95 -39.29
CA TYR A 45 -19.35 7.09 -39.84
C TYR A 45 -20.70 7.52 -39.28
N PRO A 46 -21.67 7.77 -40.16
CA PRO A 46 -23.04 8.03 -39.72
C PRO A 46 -23.66 6.77 -39.08
N PRO A 47 -24.76 6.93 -38.34
CA PRO A 47 -25.50 5.79 -37.83
C PRO A 47 -26.00 4.90 -38.99
N ASN A 48 -26.09 3.59 -38.72
CA ASN A 48 -26.57 2.65 -39.71
C ASN A 48 -28.00 3.00 -40.17
N GLY A 49 -28.26 2.90 -41.50
CA GLY A 49 -29.58 3.13 -42.04
C GLY A 49 -30.06 4.56 -41.89
N LEU A 50 -29.12 5.55 -41.87
CA LEU A 50 -29.45 6.94 -42.05
C LEU A 50 -29.85 7.16 -43.49
N GLU A 51 -31.13 7.35 -43.72
CA GLU A 51 -31.76 7.51 -45.04
C GLU A 51 -32.68 8.70 -45.02
N ILE A 52 -32.86 9.34 -46.22
CA ILE A 52 -33.73 10.45 -46.39
C ILE A 52 -34.63 10.12 -47.59
N GLU A 53 -35.93 10.16 -47.40
CA GLU A 53 -36.92 9.91 -48.45
C GLU A 53 -37.78 11.14 -48.67
N LYS A 54 -37.94 11.55 -49.94
CA LYS A 54 -38.88 12.60 -50.31
C LYS A 54 -40.29 12.02 -50.37
N ILE A 55 -41.18 12.59 -49.58
CA ILE A 55 -42.58 12.16 -49.53
C ILE A 55 -43.53 13.37 -49.62
N THR A 56 -44.77 13.12 -50.01
CA THR A 56 -45.84 14.11 -49.94
C THR A 56 -46.76 13.76 -48.77
N THR A 57 -46.98 14.68 -47.86
CA THR A 57 -47.74 14.43 -46.62
C THR A 57 -48.69 15.59 -46.30
N TYR A 58 -49.71 15.29 -45.49
CA TYR A 58 -50.57 16.29 -44.85
C TYR A 58 -50.10 16.62 -43.41
N ASN A 59 -49.00 16.02 -42.98
CA ASN A 59 -48.45 16.28 -41.66
C ASN A 59 -47.70 17.60 -41.66
N GLU A 60 -48.08 18.50 -40.76
CA GLU A 60 -47.48 19.83 -40.61
C GLU A 60 -46.36 19.87 -39.56
N ASN A 61 -46.05 18.71 -38.91
CA ASN A 61 -45.02 18.65 -37.87
C ASN A 61 -43.61 18.50 -38.49
N ILE A 62 -43.17 19.57 -39.15
CA ILE A 62 -41.85 19.68 -39.75
C ILE A 62 -40.89 20.16 -38.68
N LYS A 63 -39.79 19.42 -38.46
CA LYS A 63 -38.74 19.77 -37.54
C LYS A 63 -37.62 20.57 -38.21
N SER A 64 -36.84 21.30 -37.42
CA SER A 64 -35.63 21.92 -37.94
C SER A 64 -34.53 20.85 -38.19
N SER A 65 -33.60 21.16 -39.08
CA SER A 65 -32.43 20.31 -39.31
C SER A 65 -31.64 20.02 -38.02
N GLU A 66 -31.51 21.02 -37.14
CA GLU A 66 -30.85 20.90 -35.85
C GLU A 66 -31.61 19.97 -34.90
N ASP A 67 -32.95 20.01 -34.84
CA ASP A 67 -33.74 19.12 -33.97
C ASP A 67 -33.62 17.65 -34.40
N ILE A 68 -33.64 17.39 -35.72
CA ILE A 68 -33.41 16.05 -36.27
C ILE A 68 -32.00 15.57 -35.95
N TYR A 69 -30.99 16.42 -36.19
CA TYR A 69 -29.60 16.07 -35.89
C TYR A 69 -29.41 15.77 -34.42
N ASN A 70 -29.92 16.59 -33.49
CA ASN A 70 -29.82 16.39 -32.06
C ASN A 70 -30.50 15.08 -31.61
N THR A 71 -31.61 14.72 -32.25
CA THR A 71 -32.26 13.42 -32.01
C THR A 71 -31.32 12.25 -32.41
N ILE A 72 -30.70 12.36 -33.59
CA ILE A 72 -29.76 11.36 -34.10
C ILE A 72 -28.54 11.30 -33.17
N GLU A 73 -27.97 12.42 -32.78
CA GLU A 73 -26.79 12.47 -31.89
C GLU A 73 -27.06 11.86 -30.52
N HIS A 74 -28.30 12.03 -30.00
CA HIS A 74 -28.69 11.44 -28.72
C HIS A 74 -28.99 9.95 -28.83
N ASP A 75 -29.75 9.48 -29.81
CA ASP A 75 -30.28 8.12 -29.90
C ASP A 75 -29.34 7.15 -30.66
N SER A 76 -28.66 7.66 -31.67
CA SER A 76 -27.79 6.90 -32.58
C SER A 76 -26.62 7.76 -33.06
N PRO A 77 -25.66 8.10 -32.15
CA PRO A 77 -24.60 9.04 -32.47
C PRO A 77 -23.67 8.53 -33.57
N PHE A 78 -22.96 9.45 -34.19
CA PHE A 78 -21.90 9.14 -35.13
C PHE A 78 -20.79 8.35 -34.45
N THR A 79 -20.05 7.56 -35.23
CA THR A 79 -18.96 6.74 -34.75
C THR A 79 -17.65 7.06 -35.46
N ILE A 80 -16.56 6.81 -34.77
CA ILE A 80 -15.20 6.90 -35.29
C ILE A 80 -14.44 5.59 -35.05
N GLU A 81 -13.46 5.30 -35.89
CA GLU A 81 -12.55 4.15 -35.64
C GLU A 81 -11.68 4.38 -34.43
N GLY A 82 -11.56 3.36 -33.62
CA GLY A 82 -10.71 3.34 -32.43
C GLY A 82 -10.60 1.95 -31.84
N TYR A 83 -10.31 1.90 -30.56
CA TYR A 83 -10.12 0.64 -29.82
C TYR A 83 -10.97 0.63 -28.57
N THR A 84 -11.69 -0.46 -28.38
CA THR A 84 -12.39 -0.78 -27.14
C THR A 84 -11.51 -1.71 -26.32
N ILE A 85 -11.13 -1.25 -25.14
CA ILE A 85 -10.37 -2.02 -24.17
C ILE A 85 -11.32 -2.46 -23.06
N THR A 86 -11.40 -3.75 -22.80
CA THR A 86 -12.23 -4.31 -21.73
C THR A 86 -11.33 -4.97 -20.69
N ILE A 87 -11.48 -4.54 -19.45
CA ILE A 87 -10.78 -5.07 -18.29
C ILE A 87 -11.79 -5.83 -17.45
N LYS A 88 -11.63 -7.16 -17.33
CA LYS A 88 -12.48 -8.02 -16.51
C LYS A 88 -11.73 -8.47 -15.27
N TYR A 89 -12.39 -8.38 -14.14
CA TYR A 89 -11.87 -8.82 -12.85
C TYR A 89 -12.16 -10.31 -12.62
N LYS A 90 -11.27 -11.01 -11.91
CA LYS A 90 -11.54 -12.37 -11.42
C LYS A 90 -12.66 -12.39 -10.39
N ASP A 91 -12.83 -11.32 -9.65
CA ASP A 91 -13.94 -11.12 -8.74
C ASP A 91 -15.19 -10.75 -9.54
N GLU A 92 -16.09 -11.71 -9.71
CA GLU A 92 -17.33 -11.56 -10.46
C GLU A 92 -18.30 -10.52 -9.87
N SER A 93 -18.07 -10.06 -8.63
CA SER A 93 -18.83 -8.96 -8.03
C SER A 93 -18.46 -7.59 -8.61
N LYS A 94 -17.29 -7.47 -9.23
CA LYS A 94 -16.81 -6.26 -9.88
C LYS A 94 -17.24 -6.20 -11.34
N SER A 95 -17.90 -5.12 -11.73
CA SER A 95 -18.25 -4.88 -13.12
C SER A 95 -17.01 -4.66 -13.98
N PRO A 96 -16.96 -5.18 -15.21
CA PRO A 96 -15.87 -4.89 -16.13
C PRO A 96 -15.75 -3.38 -16.40
N VAL A 97 -14.52 -2.91 -16.54
CA VAL A 97 -14.21 -1.55 -16.99
C VAL A 97 -14.04 -1.55 -18.50
N VAL A 98 -14.76 -0.67 -19.18
CA VAL A 98 -14.65 -0.47 -20.64
C VAL A 98 -14.03 0.89 -20.90
N ILE A 99 -12.95 0.91 -21.67
CA ILE A 99 -12.17 2.09 -22.02
C ILE A 99 -12.21 2.23 -23.54
N TYR A 100 -12.42 3.46 -24.02
CA TYR A 100 -12.36 3.79 -25.43
C TYR A 100 -11.14 4.65 -25.72
N SER A 101 -10.34 4.27 -26.70
CA SER A 101 -9.12 4.98 -27.10
C SER A 101 -9.02 5.11 -28.62
N LEU A 102 -8.54 6.24 -29.11
CA LEU A 102 -8.29 6.42 -30.53
C LEU A 102 -7.21 5.51 -31.08
N LYS A 103 -6.18 5.23 -30.29
CA LYS A 103 -5.05 4.38 -30.67
C LYS A 103 -4.80 3.32 -29.63
N LYS A 104 -4.39 2.15 -30.09
CA LYS A 104 -3.97 1.04 -29.24
C LYS A 104 -2.75 1.42 -28.38
N GLU A 105 -1.82 2.12 -29.00
CA GLU A 105 -0.56 2.56 -28.39
C GLU A 105 -0.80 3.45 -27.16
N TYR A 106 -1.87 4.25 -27.12
CA TYR A 106 -2.19 5.06 -25.95
C TYR A 106 -2.46 4.21 -24.71
N PHE A 107 -3.13 3.07 -24.89
CA PHE A 107 -3.34 2.14 -23.79
C PHE A 107 -2.07 1.37 -23.45
N GLU A 108 -1.29 0.95 -24.44
CA GLU A 108 -0.03 0.22 -24.22
C GLU A 108 0.97 1.09 -23.44
N ASP A 109 1.09 2.37 -23.80
CA ASP A 109 1.94 3.33 -23.09
C ASP A 109 1.41 3.63 -21.68
N ALA A 110 0.10 3.83 -21.53
CA ALA A 110 -0.53 4.06 -20.23
C ALA A 110 -0.38 2.86 -19.30
N PHE A 111 -0.52 1.66 -19.82
CA PHE A 111 -0.29 0.43 -19.07
C PHE A 111 1.17 0.27 -18.64
N TYR A 112 2.12 0.56 -19.56
CA TYR A 112 3.53 0.59 -19.23
C TYR A 112 3.84 1.60 -18.11
N ASN A 113 3.26 2.81 -18.20
CA ASN A 113 3.41 3.85 -17.18
C ASN A 113 2.86 3.38 -15.83
N LEU A 114 1.69 2.73 -15.81
CA LEU A 114 1.10 2.18 -14.58
C LEU A 114 2.01 1.12 -13.94
N VAL A 115 2.51 0.17 -14.73
CA VAL A 115 3.44 -0.85 -14.22
C VAL A 115 4.73 -0.20 -13.70
N SER A 116 5.24 0.81 -14.42
CA SER A 116 6.41 1.58 -13.99
C SER A 116 6.21 2.29 -12.66
N ALA A 117 4.99 2.78 -12.39
CA ALA A 117 4.65 3.47 -11.15
C ALA A 117 4.86 2.57 -9.91
N PHE A 118 4.58 1.28 -10.04
CA PHE A 118 4.66 0.35 -8.91
C PHE A 118 5.95 -0.48 -8.86
N VAL A 119 6.62 -0.67 -9.99
CA VAL A 119 7.86 -1.46 -10.10
C VAL A 119 9.11 -0.57 -10.07
N GLY A 120 8.98 0.66 -10.56
CA GLY A 120 10.08 1.56 -10.88
C GLY A 120 10.54 1.36 -12.33
N LYS A 121 10.67 2.47 -13.07
CA LYS A 121 10.92 2.46 -14.52
C LYS A 121 12.21 1.72 -14.90
N ASP A 122 13.31 1.97 -14.20
CA ASP A 122 14.60 1.36 -14.50
C ASP A 122 14.61 -0.15 -14.21
N LYS A 123 13.99 -0.55 -13.10
CA LYS A 123 13.83 -1.95 -12.72
C LYS A 123 12.95 -2.70 -13.72
N LEU A 124 11.84 -2.11 -14.15
CA LEU A 124 10.96 -2.68 -15.18
C LEU A 124 11.70 -2.87 -16.50
N ASN A 125 12.47 -1.87 -16.93
CA ASN A 125 13.25 -1.95 -18.17
C ASN A 125 14.32 -3.04 -18.08
N SER A 126 15.05 -3.13 -16.98
CA SER A 126 16.07 -4.17 -16.78
C SER A 126 15.43 -5.57 -16.77
N TYR A 127 14.24 -5.72 -16.15
CA TYR A 127 13.49 -6.97 -16.17
C TYR A 127 13.05 -7.35 -17.60
N LYS A 128 12.41 -6.44 -18.33
CA LYS A 128 11.94 -6.67 -19.72
C LYS A 128 13.07 -6.99 -20.67
N ASN A 129 14.21 -6.31 -20.56
CA ASN A 129 15.38 -6.48 -21.41
C ASN A 129 16.27 -7.64 -20.97
N LYS A 130 15.95 -8.31 -19.86
CA LYS A 130 16.76 -9.39 -19.27
C LYS A 130 18.19 -8.96 -18.94
N THR A 131 18.35 -7.72 -18.49
CA THR A 131 19.65 -7.12 -18.13
C THR A 131 19.83 -6.97 -16.62
N GLN A 132 18.95 -7.59 -15.81
CA GLN A 132 19.14 -7.64 -14.37
C GLN A 132 20.42 -8.42 -14.04
N GLU A 133 21.19 -7.90 -13.08
CA GLU A 133 22.37 -8.59 -12.58
C GLU A 133 21.96 -9.82 -11.77
N GLU A 134 22.74 -10.90 -11.88
CA GLU A 134 22.57 -12.06 -11.02
C GLU A 134 23.05 -11.72 -9.60
N ILE A 135 22.28 -12.17 -8.59
CA ILE A 135 22.66 -11.96 -7.20
C ILE A 135 23.81 -12.91 -6.85
N THR A 136 25.00 -12.38 -6.69
CA THR A 136 26.20 -13.16 -6.33
C THR A 136 26.48 -13.18 -4.84
N ASP A 137 26.13 -12.13 -4.13
CA ASP A 137 26.30 -12.02 -2.67
C ASP A 137 25.07 -11.37 -2.02
N GLU A 138 24.91 -10.07 -2.12
CA GLU A 138 23.72 -9.31 -1.71
C GLU A 138 23.10 -8.65 -2.95
N GLY A 139 21.81 -8.48 -2.95
CA GLY A 139 21.14 -7.83 -4.06
C GLY A 139 19.66 -8.10 -4.14
N THR A 140 19.06 -7.57 -5.18
CA THR A 140 17.62 -7.65 -5.44
C THR A 140 17.37 -7.94 -6.91
N LYS A 141 16.50 -8.89 -7.19
CA LYS A 141 16.13 -9.28 -8.55
C LYS A 141 14.63 -9.48 -8.66
N ILE A 142 14.00 -8.88 -9.66
CA ILE A 142 12.59 -9.15 -9.97
C ILE A 142 12.49 -10.53 -10.61
N THR A 143 11.66 -11.38 -10.05
CA THR A 143 11.42 -12.75 -10.54
C THR A 143 10.19 -12.85 -11.43
N SER A 144 9.15 -12.06 -11.14
CA SER A 144 7.94 -12.02 -11.95
C SER A 144 7.22 -10.68 -11.87
N ILE A 145 6.49 -10.34 -12.95
CA ILE A 145 5.55 -9.22 -12.99
C ILE A 145 4.29 -9.73 -13.68
N TYR A 146 3.14 -9.57 -13.05
CA TYR A 146 1.85 -10.00 -13.59
C TYR A 146 0.69 -9.17 -13.01
N TRP A 147 -0.51 -9.42 -13.54
CA TRP A 147 -1.76 -8.80 -13.09
C TRP A 147 -2.87 -9.85 -13.09
N ASN A 148 -3.94 -9.60 -12.36
CA ASN A 148 -5.01 -10.57 -12.17
C ASN A 148 -6.15 -10.44 -13.18
N GLU A 149 -6.29 -9.31 -13.83
CA GLU A 149 -7.36 -8.97 -14.73
C GLU A 149 -7.15 -9.55 -16.13
N GLU A 150 -8.25 -9.89 -16.80
CA GLU A 150 -8.24 -10.20 -18.22
C GLU A 150 -8.41 -8.92 -19.04
N ILE A 151 -7.43 -8.58 -19.88
CA ILE A 151 -7.44 -7.39 -20.73
C ILE A 151 -7.64 -7.81 -22.18
N THR A 152 -8.70 -7.31 -22.80
CA THR A 152 -8.97 -7.47 -24.23
C THR A 152 -8.95 -6.14 -24.93
N ILE A 153 -8.29 -6.07 -26.09
CA ILE A 153 -8.19 -4.88 -26.94
C ILE A 153 -8.77 -5.24 -28.31
N LYS A 154 -9.82 -4.55 -28.74
CA LYS A 154 -10.44 -4.76 -30.05
C LYS A 154 -10.55 -3.46 -30.81
N LYS A 155 -10.17 -3.47 -32.10
CA LYS A 155 -10.50 -2.39 -33.01
C LYS A 155 -12.02 -2.36 -33.22
N SER A 156 -12.65 -1.20 -33.09
CA SER A 156 -14.10 -1.03 -33.17
C SER A 156 -14.47 0.36 -33.63
N LEU A 157 -15.71 0.51 -34.06
CA LEU A 157 -16.33 1.83 -34.20
C LEU A 157 -16.80 2.27 -32.82
N ILE A 158 -16.39 3.46 -32.41
CA ILE A 158 -16.69 4.01 -31.10
C ILE A 158 -17.66 5.17 -31.30
N SER A 159 -18.72 5.15 -30.53
CA SER A 159 -19.71 6.21 -30.52
C SER A 159 -19.14 7.50 -29.94
N THR A 160 -19.40 8.63 -30.61
CA THR A 160 -18.85 9.95 -30.23
C THR A 160 -19.46 10.53 -28.94
N ASP A 161 -20.54 9.94 -28.43
CA ASP A 161 -21.08 10.24 -27.09
C ASP A 161 -20.26 9.65 -25.95
N LYS A 162 -19.36 8.72 -26.25
CA LYS A 162 -18.48 8.08 -25.26
C LYS A 162 -17.27 8.95 -24.95
N MET A 163 -16.76 8.81 -23.76
CA MET A 163 -15.46 9.36 -23.41
C MET A 163 -14.37 8.57 -24.13
N ILE A 164 -13.67 9.22 -25.05
CA ILE A 164 -12.62 8.60 -25.85
C ILE A 164 -11.27 9.24 -25.48
N PHE A 165 -10.34 8.41 -25.03
CA PHE A 165 -8.97 8.87 -24.75
C PHE A 165 -8.20 9.16 -26.03
N THR A 166 -7.64 10.35 -26.12
CA THR A 166 -6.94 10.88 -27.31
C THR A 166 -5.42 10.96 -27.11
N ASN A 167 -4.94 10.62 -25.91
CA ASN A 167 -3.52 10.59 -25.56
C ASN A 167 -3.26 9.60 -24.42
N SER A 168 -2.00 9.21 -24.27
CA SER A 168 -1.56 8.26 -23.24
C SER A 168 -1.49 8.87 -21.84
N ASP A 169 -1.30 10.18 -21.71
CA ASP A 169 -1.16 10.84 -20.41
C ASP A 169 -2.47 10.82 -19.61
N ASP A 170 -3.58 11.19 -20.25
CA ASP A 170 -4.90 11.17 -19.62
C ASP A 170 -5.35 9.73 -19.32
N LEU A 171 -5.00 8.78 -20.19
CA LEU A 171 -5.28 7.38 -19.96
C LEU A 171 -4.40 6.80 -18.82
N SER A 172 -3.14 7.21 -18.69
CA SER A 172 -2.27 6.85 -17.57
C SER A 172 -2.85 7.33 -16.24
N LYS A 173 -3.34 8.59 -16.20
CA LYS A 173 -4.02 9.13 -15.01
C LYS A 173 -5.26 8.33 -14.67
N PHE A 174 -6.08 7.99 -15.67
CA PHE A 174 -7.28 7.21 -15.47
C PHE A 174 -6.97 5.81 -14.92
N LEU A 175 -5.96 5.14 -15.44
CA LEU A 175 -5.54 3.83 -14.93
C LEU A 175 -5.02 3.90 -13.49
N LEU A 176 -4.33 5.00 -13.12
CA LEU A 176 -3.73 5.19 -11.80
C LEU A 176 -4.75 5.64 -10.74
N PHE A 177 -5.64 6.54 -11.09
CA PHE A 177 -6.59 7.15 -10.14
C PHE A 177 -7.99 6.49 -10.14
N GLY A 178 -8.30 5.67 -11.14
CA GLY A 178 -9.62 5.04 -11.29
C GLY A 178 -10.74 6.00 -11.67
N THR A 179 -10.43 7.26 -11.94
CA THR A 179 -11.39 8.31 -12.27
C THR A 179 -10.77 9.35 -13.18
N THR A 180 -11.64 10.09 -13.90
CA THR A 180 -11.27 11.27 -14.70
C THR A 180 -11.49 12.57 -13.95
N GLU A 181 -12.00 12.52 -12.72
CA GLU A 181 -12.22 13.70 -11.91
C GLU A 181 -10.91 14.39 -11.52
N LYS A 182 -11.00 15.71 -11.27
CA LYS A 182 -9.85 16.51 -10.84
C LYS A 182 -9.30 15.99 -9.51
N GLN A 183 -8.03 15.64 -9.50
CA GLN A 183 -7.34 15.14 -8.31
C GLN A 183 -6.96 16.27 -7.36
N LYS A 184 -6.66 15.89 -6.10
CA LYS A 184 -6.12 16.79 -5.09
C LYS A 184 -4.83 17.44 -5.59
N THR A 185 -4.68 18.74 -5.38
CA THR A 185 -3.47 19.49 -5.72
C THR A 185 -2.72 19.94 -4.49
N TYR A 186 -1.42 20.14 -4.66
CA TYR A 186 -0.52 20.76 -3.68
C TYR A 186 0.09 22.02 -4.30
N THR A 187 0.07 23.11 -3.56
CA THR A 187 0.73 24.35 -3.96
C THR A 187 2.17 24.35 -3.50
N VAL A 188 3.10 24.39 -4.43
CA VAL A 188 4.56 24.35 -4.19
C VAL A 188 4.98 25.57 -3.37
N LYS A 189 5.68 25.32 -2.27
CA LYS A 189 6.25 26.34 -1.40
C LYS A 189 7.70 26.64 -1.77
N GLU A 190 8.26 27.66 -1.12
CA GLU A 190 9.66 27.99 -1.28
C GLU A 190 10.56 26.85 -0.74
N ASN A 191 11.56 26.46 -1.49
CA ASN A 191 12.47 25.34 -1.22
C ASN A 191 11.86 23.92 -1.29
N ASP A 192 10.61 23.76 -1.78
CA ASP A 192 10.10 22.44 -2.06
C ASP A 192 10.85 21.80 -3.23
N SER A 193 11.13 20.52 -3.08
CA SER A 193 11.60 19.65 -4.14
C SER A 193 10.54 18.58 -4.44
N ILE A 194 10.65 17.95 -5.61
CA ILE A 194 9.79 16.81 -5.94
C ILE A 194 9.95 15.71 -4.89
N ASP A 195 11.19 15.41 -4.45
CA ASP A 195 11.46 14.38 -3.44
C ASP A 195 10.71 14.67 -2.12
N ASN A 196 10.72 15.92 -1.65
CA ASN A 196 10.00 16.28 -0.42
C ASN A 196 8.47 16.15 -0.59
N ILE A 197 7.94 16.51 -1.77
CA ILE A 197 6.50 16.44 -2.04
C ILE A 197 6.04 14.99 -2.12
N ILE A 198 6.76 14.12 -2.83
CA ILE A 198 6.40 12.71 -2.95
C ILE A 198 6.50 11.98 -1.61
N GLU A 199 7.56 12.23 -0.83
CA GLU A 199 7.73 11.62 0.49
C GLU A 199 6.59 12.00 1.45
N ASN A 200 6.24 13.30 1.51
CA ASN A 200 5.17 13.80 2.37
C ASN A 200 3.76 13.32 1.97
N ASN A 201 3.59 12.84 0.74
CA ASN A 201 2.30 12.37 0.22
C ASN A 201 2.29 10.87 -0.10
N ASN A 202 3.32 10.12 0.27
CA ASN A 202 3.48 8.69 0.02
C ASN A 202 3.30 8.28 -1.46
N LEU A 203 3.87 9.07 -2.36
CA LEU A 203 3.88 8.81 -3.80
C LEU A 203 5.24 8.27 -4.24
N SER A 204 5.26 7.40 -5.24
CA SER A 204 6.48 7.14 -6.01
C SER A 204 6.75 8.30 -6.98
N ILE A 205 7.98 8.39 -7.48
CA ILE A 205 8.31 9.38 -8.51
C ILE A 205 7.50 9.14 -9.79
N GLU A 206 7.27 7.90 -10.16
CA GLU A 206 6.52 7.51 -11.34
C GLU A 206 5.04 7.90 -11.19
N GLU A 207 4.42 7.66 -10.04
CA GLU A 207 3.05 8.09 -9.73
C GLU A 207 2.92 9.63 -9.84
N PHE A 208 3.89 10.34 -9.28
CA PHE A 208 3.91 11.80 -9.36
C PHE A 208 4.04 12.31 -10.79
N LEU A 209 4.89 11.69 -11.61
CA LEU A 209 5.07 12.07 -13.03
C LEU A 209 3.82 11.76 -13.86
N ILE A 210 3.14 10.63 -13.62
CA ILE A 210 1.83 10.33 -14.26
C ILE A 210 0.80 11.39 -13.89
N ALA A 211 0.74 11.77 -12.61
CA ALA A 211 -0.19 12.79 -12.14
C ALA A 211 0.11 14.18 -12.71
N ASN A 212 1.36 14.45 -13.10
CA ASN A 212 1.88 15.73 -13.55
C ASN A 212 2.67 15.62 -14.87
N PRO A 213 2.05 15.29 -16.00
CA PRO A 213 2.75 14.96 -17.25
C PRO A 213 3.57 16.10 -17.85
N THR A 214 3.36 17.34 -17.40
CA THR A 214 4.21 18.49 -17.77
C THR A 214 5.58 18.49 -17.06
N ILE A 215 5.73 17.66 -16.01
CA ILE A 215 6.98 17.45 -15.27
C ILE A 215 7.61 16.17 -15.78
N THR A 216 8.69 16.27 -16.53
CA THR A 216 9.28 15.14 -17.28
C THR A 216 10.40 14.41 -16.52
N SER A 217 10.86 14.97 -15.40
CA SER A 217 11.97 14.39 -14.61
C SER A 217 11.83 14.79 -13.15
N LYS A 218 12.30 13.91 -12.25
CA LYS A 218 12.42 14.19 -10.81
C LYS A 218 13.36 15.38 -10.50
N ASN A 219 14.25 15.72 -11.42
CA ASN A 219 15.17 16.84 -11.28
C ASN A 219 14.59 18.17 -11.80
N THR A 220 13.32 18.17 -12.23
CA THR A 220 12.64 19.40 -12.67
C THR A 220 12.50 20.35 -11.49
N LEU A 221 12.97 21.60 -11.67
CA LEU A 221 12.77 22.64 -10.66
C LEU A 221 11.30 23.09 -10.66
N LEU A 222 10.68 22.96 -9.50
CA LEU A 222 9.33 23.45 -9.28
C LEU A 222 9.35 24.96 -8.97
N LYS A 223 8.34 25.66 -9.43
CA LYS A 223 8.18 27.10 -9.17
C LYS A 223 7.32 27.29 -7.93
N LYS A 224 7.69 28.25 -7.07
CA LYS A 224 6.82 28.69 -5.96
C LYS A 224 5.43 29.06 -6.48
N ASN A 225 4.39 28.61 -5.79
CA ASN A 225 2.97 28.73 -6.14
C ASN A 225 2.53 27.90 -7.38
N GLN A 226 3.38 27.04 -7.94
CA GLN A 226 2.96 26.05 -8.92
C GLN A 226 2.02 25.04 -8.24
N GLU A 227 0.93 24.70 -8.91
CA GLU A 227 0.09 23.58 -8.46
C GLU A 227 0.56 22.27 -9.08
N VAL A 228 0.71 21.24 -8.24
CA VAL A 228 1.01 19.87 -8.65
C VAL A 228 -0.05 18.92 -8.13
N SER A 229 -0.39 17.90 -8.91
CA SER A 229 -1.36 16.87 -8.50
C SER A 229 -0.72 15.87 -7.53
N ILE A 230 -1.42 15.61 -6.44
CA ILE A 230 -1.07 14.62 -5.39
C ILE A 230 -2.29 13.74 -5.07
N GLY A 231 -3.07 13.37 -6.08
CA GLY A 231 -4.33 12.65 -5.91
C GLY A 231 -4.19 11.30 -5.21
N LEU A 232 -5.31 10.78 -4.73
CA LEU A 232 -5.39 9.45 -4.14
C LEU A 232 -5.20 8.38 -5.23
N ILE A 233 -4.22 7.51 -5.03
CA ILE A 233 -3.95 6.39 -5.93
C ILE A 233 -5.02 5.31 -5.72
N SER A 234 -5.75 4.99 -6.77
CA SER A 234 -6.79 3.96 -6.81
C SER A 234 -6.76 3.24 -8.16
N PRO A 235 -5.77 2.41 -8.42
CA PRO A 235 -5.53 1.85 -9.73
C PRO A 235 -6.66 0.90 -10.16
N ILE A 236 -6.97 0.93 -11.45
CA ILE A 236 -7.97 0.05 -12.06
C ILE A 236 -7.47 -1.40 -12.12
N LEU A 237 -6.15 -1.59 -12.17
CA LEU A 237 -5.50 -2.89 -12.30
C LEU A 237 -4.66 -3.20 -11.06
N GLU A 238 -4.60 -4.49 -10.69
CA GLU A 238 -3.74 -4.96 -9.60
C GLU A 238 -2.41 -5.45 -10.18
N ILE A 239 -1.41 -4.58 -10.17
CA ILE A 239 -0.06 -4.93 -10.61
C ILE A 239 0.68 -5.64 -9.48
N ILE A 240 1.06 -6.87 -9.73
CA ILE A 240 1.79 -7.71 -8.79
C ILE A 240 3.19 -7.92 -9.34
N HIS A 241 4.20 -7.76 -8.49
CA HIS A 241 5.55 -8.16 -8.83
C HIS A 241 6.21 -8.87 -7.65
N GLU A 242 7.01 -9.87 -7.96
CA GLU A 242 7.76 -10.67 -7.01
C GLU A 242 9.24 -10.34 -7.13
N VAL A 243 9.88 -10.23 -5.99
CA VAL A 243 11.27 -9.84 -5.87
C VAL A 243 11.99 -10.84 -4.98
N GLU A 244 13.11 -11.35 -5.46
CA GLU A 244 14.08 -12.06 -4.62
C GLU A 244 15.07 -11.05 -4.07
N VAL A 245 15.25 -11.07 -2.75
CA VAL A 245 16.23 -10.25 -2.04
C VAL A 245 17.18 -11.16 -1.30
N VAL A 246 18.48 -10.92 -1.48
CA VAL A 246 19.54 -11.60 -0.68
C VAL A 246 20.26 -10.53 0.11
N GLU A 247 20.28 -10.69 1.41
CA GLU A 247 20.96 -9.74 2.31
C GLU A 247 21.57 -10.42 3.53
N ASN A 248 22.57 -9.76 4.11
CA ASN A 248 23.20 -10.19 5.34
C ASN A 248 22.52 -9.52 6.54
N ILE A 249 21.88 -10.34 7.39
CA ILE A 249 21.20 -9.88 8.59
C ILE A 249 22.15 -10.04 9.79
N ASN A 250 22.28 -8.96 10.56
CA ASN A 250 23.03 -8.96 11.81
C ASN A 250 22.19 -9.58 12.93
N ASN A 251 22.53 -10.77 13.37
CA ASN A 251 21.92 -11.45 14.50
C ASN A 251 22.53 -10.90 15.79
N LYS A 252 21.79 -10.03 16.49
CA LYS A 252 22.29 -9.42 17.72
C LYS A 252 22.44 -10.46 18.82
N ALA A 253 23.62 -10.51 19.46
CA ALA A 253 23.85 -11.24 20.68
C ALA A 253 22.94 -10.70 21.78
N ILE A 254 22.25 -11.58 22.48
CA ILE A 254 21.47 -11.26 23.68
C ILE A 254 22.29 -11.50 24.92
N THR A 255 21.90 -10.90 26.05
CA THR A 255 22.51 -11.18 27.34
C THR A 255 21.68 -12.20 28.07
N GLU A 256 22.30 -13.31 28.41
CA GLU A 256 21.76 -14.38 29.25
C GLU A 256 22.34 -14.28 30.65
N TYR A 257 21.56 -14.68 31.63
CA TYR A 257 21.99 -14.67 33.02
C TYR A 257 22.01 -16.09 33.54
N GLN A 258 23.14 -16.46 34.19
CA GLN A 258 23.33 -17.72 34.84
C GLN A 258 23.43 -17.50 36.35
N GLU A 259 22.72 -18.30 37.12
CA GLU A 259 22.82 -18.25 38.58
C GLU A 259 24.17 -18.79 39.05
N ASP A 260 24.79 -18.06 39.98
CA ASP A 260 26.02 -18.46 40.67
C ASP A 260 25.75 -18.47 42.18
N LYS A 261 25.77 -19.68 42.73
CA LYS A 261 25.51 -19.93 44.18
C LYS A 261 26.66 -19.51 45.08
N ASP A 262 27.82 -19.28 44.52
CA ASP A 262 29.03 -18.88 45.28
C ASP A 262 29.17 -17.35 45.34
N MET A 263 28.50 -16.64 44.47
CA MET A 263 28.45 -15.18 44.44
C MET A 263 27.29 -14.64 45.26
N TYR A 264 27.49 -13.51 45.93
CA TYR A 264 26.44 -12.87 46.70
C TYR A 264 25.42 -12.15 45.82
N VAL A 265 24.16 -12.11 46.27
CA VAL A 265 23.08 -11.35 45.62
C VAL A 265 23.52 -9.92 45.41
N GLY A 266 23.30 -9.41 44.18
CA GLY A 266 23.75 -8.08 43.73
C GLY A 266 25.11 -8.07 43.05
N GLN A 267 25.89 -9.17 43.14
CA GLN A 267 27.13 -9.32 42.38
C GLN A 267 26.86 -9.94 41.01
N THR A 268 27.57 -9.46 40.01
CA THR A 268 27.55 -10.01 38.64
C THR A 268 28.96 -10.17 38.11
N LYS A 269 29.16 -11.20 37.29
CA LYS A 269 30.44 -11.46 36.63
C LYS A 269 30.15 -11.86 35.18
N VAL A 270 30.84 -11.22 34.25
CA VAL A 270 30.76 -11.64 32.84
C VAL A 270 31.51 -12.96 32.70
N ILE A 271 30.79 -14.03 32.29
CA ILE A 271 31.34 -15.34 31.98
C ILE A 271 31.77 -15.40 30.52
N GLN A 272 30.96 -14.85 29.66
CA GLN A 272 31.18 -14.87 28.21
C GLN A 272 30.73 -13.51 27.60
N GLU A 273 31.58 -12.92 26.79
CA GLU A 273 31.20 -11.73 26.02
C GLU A 273 30.33 -12.12 24.81
N GLY A 274 29.34 -11.30 24.53
CA GLY A 274 28.48 -11.50 23.38
C GLY A 274 29.16 -11.09 22.05
N VAL A 275 28.93 -11.87 21.01
CA VAL A 275 29.37 -11.55 19.65
C VAL A 275 28.17 -11.68 18.74
N ASN A 276 27.89 -10.61 18.00
CA ASN A 276 26.83 -10.64 17.00
C ASN A 276 27.17 -11.63 15.88
N GLY A 277 26.18 -12.44 15.53
CA GLY A 277 26.23 -13.31 14.36
C GLY A 277 25.83 -12.60 13.09
N ILE A 278 25.99 -13.28 11.98
CA ILE A 278 25.54 -12.84 10.66
C ILE A 278 24.84 -14.02 10.00
N SER A 279 23.63 -13.81 9.53
CA SER A 279 22.94 -14.76 8.66
C SER A 279 22.71 -14.15 7.30
N LYS A 280 22.99 -14.90 6.25
CA LYS A 280 22.61 -14.58 4.88
C LYS A 280 21.19 -15.12 4.67
N VAL A 281 20.26 -14.24 4.37
CA VAL A 281 18.87 -14.61 4.10
C VAL A 281 18.52 -14.35 2.66
N THR A 282 17.71 -15.24 2.10
CA THR A 282 17.04 -15.03 0.82
C THR A 282 15.55 -14.88 1.11
N GLU A 283 14.99 -13.77 0.69
CA GLU A 283 13.59 -13.43 0.88
C GLU A 283 12.89 -13.40 -0.47
N SER A 284 11.66 -13.89 -0.51
CA SER A 284 10.72 -13.65 -1.60
C SER A 284 9.69 -12.64 -1.13
N ILE A 285 9.66 -11.48 -1.78
CA ILE A 285 8.76 -10.39 -1.45
C ILE A 285 7.78 -10.22 -2.60
N GLN A 286 6.50 -10.31 -2.31
CA GLN A 286 5.42 -10.03 -3.26
C GLN A 286 4.86 -8.63 -2.97
N TYR A 287 4.87 -7.79 -3.99
CA TYR A 287 4.28 -6.47 -3.97
C TYR A 287 2.98 -6.47 -4.76
N LYS A 288 1.99 -5.74 -4.26
CA LYS A 288 0.74 -5.43 -4.95
C LYS A 288 0.59 -3.91 -4.99
N ASN A 289 0.54 -3.35 -6.20
CA ASN A 289 0.48 -1.90 -6.40
C ASN A 289 1.52 -1.12 -5.56
N GLY A 290 2.76 -1.64 -5.53
CA GLY A 290 3.89 -1.04 -4.81
C GLY A 290 3.95 -1.32 -3.31
N GLU A 291 2.91 -1.89 -2.71
CA GLU A 291 2.89 -2.25 -1.28
C GLU A 291 3.24 -3.72 -1.07
N ILE A 292 3.94 -4.02 0.02
CA ILE A 292 4.29 -5.39 0.38
C ILE A 292 3.02 -6.13 0.81
N GLU A 293 2.62 -7.13 0.03
CA GLU A 293 1.51 -8.01 0.35
C GLU A 293 1.97 -9.28 1.09
N LYS A 294 3.14 -9.81 0.71
CA LYS A 294 3.69 -11.03 1.29
C LYS A 294 5.22 -10.98 1.33
N LEU A 295 5.79 -11.45 2.42
CA LEU A 295 7.23 -11.63 2.58
C LEU A 295 7.48 -13.03 3.15
N VAL A 296 8.36 -13.79 2.51
CA VAL A 296 8.73 -15.15 2.93
C VAL A 296 10.23 -15.30 2.87
N ILE A 297 10.85 -15.72 3.97
CA ILE A 297 12.24 -16.17 3.99
C ILE A 297 12.28 -17.55 3.36
N THR A 298 12.90 -17.67 2.19
CA THR A 298 13.03 -18.93 1.44
C THR A 298 14.28 -19.70 1.82
N LYS A 299 15.34 -19.00 2.20
CA LYS A 299 16.61 -19.59 2.66
C LYS A 299 17.22 -18.74 3.75
N SER A 300 17.80 -19.38 4.75
CA SER A 300 18.64 -18.74 5.77
C SER A 300 19.89 -19.59 5.99
N GLU A 301 21.05 -18.95 5.93
CA GLU A 301 22.35 -19.58 6.13
C GLU A 301 23.13 -18.78 7.17
N GLU A 302 23.55 -19.45 8.24
CA GLU A 302 24.39 -18.81 9.25
C GLU A 302 25.83 -18.66 8.71
N ILE A 303 26.25 -17.42 8.49
CA ILE A 303 27.62 -17.09 8.04
C ILE A 303 28.56 -16.99 9.25
N LYS A 304 28.06 -16.37 10.32
CA LYS A 304 28.79 -16.23 11.59
C LYS A 304 27.83 -16.53 12.73
N PRO A 305 28.17 -17.48 13.62
CA PRO A 305 27.30 -17.81 14.74
C PRO A 305 27.19 -16.65 15.73
N THR A 306 25.98 -16.48 16.27
CA THR A 306 25.73 -15.56 17.37
C THR A 306 26.22 -16.17 18.65
N VAL A 307 27.07 -15.47 19.39
CA VAL A 307 27.50 -15.86 20.73
C VAL A 307 26.82 -14.93 21.74
N ASN A 308 25.96 -15.51 22.59
CA ASN A 308 25.26 -14.70 23.59
C ASN A 308 26.22 -14.29 24.71
N LYS A 309 26.02 -13.09 25.25
CA LYS A 309 26.72 -12.65 26.46
C LYS A 309 26.13 -13.39 27.66
N ILE A 310 26.99 -14.02 28.45
CA ILE A 310 26.58 -14.70 29.67
C ILE A 310 27.12 -13.95 30.87
N ILE A 311 26.22 -13.55 31.77
CA ILE A 311 26.55 -12.87 33.02
C ILE A 311 26.10 -13.77 34.18
N ALA A 312 27.05 -14.18 35.03
CA ALA A 312 26.73 -14.82 36.30
C ALA A 312 26.11 -13.83 37.27
N LYS A 313 25.07 -14.25 37.95
CA LYS A 313 24.36 -13.52 39.00
C LYS A 313 24.51 -14.28 40.33
N GLY A 314 24.98 -13.59 41.34
CA GLY A 314 25.04 -14.16 42.69
C GLY A 314 23.65 -14.44 43.26
N THR A 315 23.50 -15.63 43.83
CA THR A 315 22.29 -16.07 44.55
C THR A 315 22.53 -16.30 46.04
N LYS A 316 23.78 -16.18 46.50
CA LYS A 316 24.14 -16.36 47.90
C LYS A 316 23.73 -15.15 48.73
N TYR A 317 22.93 -15.36 49.74
CA TYR A 317 22.56 -14.32 50.68
C TYR A 317 23.60 -14.15 51.76
N TYR A 318 23.89 -12.92 52.18
CA TYR A 318 24.58 -12.70 53.44
C TYR A 318 23.67 -13.18 54.55
N SER A 319 24.18 -13.98 55.43
CA SER A 319 23.45 -14.44 56.61
C SER A 319 23.30 -13.32 57.68
N ASN A 320 22.71 -12.20 57.27
CA ASN A 320 22.38 -11.10 58.19
C ASN A 320 20.86 -10.93 58.14
N PRO A 321 20.13 -11.20 59.22
CA PRO A 321 18.66 -11.36 59.19
C PRO A 321 17.87 -10.07 59.05
N SER A 322 18.44 -8.95 58.61
CA SER A 322 17.78 -7.63 58.71
C SER A 322 17.73 -6.79 57.44
N ILE A 323 18.01 -7.31 56.25
CA ILE A 323 17.88 -6.52 55.04
C ILE A 323 16.96 -7.27 54.05
N ASN A 324 15.69 -6.85 54.03
CA ASN A 324 14.76 -7.18 52.97
C ASN A 324 15.15 -6.32 51.75
N TYR A 325 15.89 -6.90 50.79
CA TYR A 325 16.10 -6.25 49.48
C TYR A 325 14.82 -6.41 48.65
N GLU A 326 13.85 -5.54 48.88
CA GLU A 326 12.76 -5.36 47.95
C GLU A 326 13.31 -4.60 46.73
N TYR A 327 13.52 -5.30 45.63
CA TYR A 327 13.93 -4.68 44.38
C TYR A 327 12.77 -3.77 43.88
N ILE A 328 12.96 -2.47 43.96
CA ILE A 328 11.99 -1.50 43.44
C ILE A 328 12.34 -1.27 41.96
N PRO A 329 11.46 -1.75 41.00
CA PRO A 329 11.65 -1.47 39.58
C PRO A 329 11.58 0.02 39.31
N LYS A 330 12.26 0.45 38.25
CA LYS A 330 12.14 1.83 37.76
C LYS A 330 10.69 2.12 37.40
N GLY A 331 10.18 3.28 37.81
CA GLY A 331 8.82 3.73 37.59
C GLY A 331 8.45 4.89 38.52
N ASN A 332 7.21 5.28 38.51
CA ASN A 332 6.62 6.33 39.36
C ASN A 332 5.34 5.81 40.01
N ASP A 333 4.56 6.69 40.62
CA ASP A 333 3.34 6.31 41.34
C ASP A 333 2.25 5.74 40.41
N GLU A 334 2.30 6.02 39.11
CA GLU A 334 1.33 5.57 38.10
C GLU A 334 1.86 4.41 37.24
N TRP A 335 3.14 4.45 36.89
CA TRP A 335 3.76 3.51 35.96
C TRP A 335 4.86 2.69 36.60
N ARG A 336 4.92 1.39 36.27
CA ARG A 336 5.97 0.45 36.67
C ARG A 336 6.60 -0.15 35.42
N TRP A 337 7.92 -0.35 35.45
CA TRP A 337 8.61 -1.09 34.41
C TRP A 337 8.10 -2.54 34.31
N PRO A 338 7.78 -3.04 33.08
CA PRO A 338 7.03 -4.28 32.90
C PRO A 338 7.84 -5.57 33.13
N THR A 339 9.16 -5.49 33.26
CA THR A 339 10.03 -6.64 33.44
C THR A 339 10.81 -6.55 34.76
N LEU A 340 11.38 -7.67 35.18
CA LEU A 340 12.37 -7.68 36.25
C LEU A 340 13.69 -7.04 35.80
N SER A 341 14.60 -6.84 36.73
CA SER A 341 15.96 -6.42 36.45
C SER A 341 16.91 -7.62 36.63
N PRO A 342 18.08 -7.59 35.99
CA PRO A 342 18.55 -6.59 35.05
C PRO A 342 17.87 -6.77 33.67
N TYR A 343 17.54 -5.67 33.04
CA TYR A 343 16.98 -5.63 31.69
C TYR A 343 17.85 -4.81 30.76
N VAL A 344 17.70 -5.06 29.47
CA VAL A 344 18.36 -4.29 28.41
C VAL A 344 17.32 -3.91 27.36
N ILE A 345 17.28 -2.64 26.96
CA ILE A 345 16.53 -2.22 25.78
C ILE A 345 17.39 -2.57 24.57
N THR A 346 17.02 -3.65 23.89
CA THR A 346 17.75 -4.16 22.72
C THR A 346 17.38 -3.41 21.44
N SER A 347 16.21 -2.77 21.42
CA SER A 347 15.77 -1.92 20.32
C SER A 347 14.92 -0.76 20.84
N PRO A 348 15.33 0.49 20.58
CA PRO A 348 14.59 1.68 21.01
C PRO A 348 13.40 2.00 20.11
N PHE A 349 12.53 2.93 20.56
CA PHE A 349 11.51 3.57 19.78
C PHE A 349 12.17 4.54 18.78
N ALA A 350 12.41 4.09 17.55
CA ALA A 350 13.17 4.82 16.55
C ALA A 350 12.93 4.29 15.13
N TRP A 351 13.33 5.04 14.13
CA TRP A 351 13.43 4.57 12.75
C TRP A 351 14.52 3.52 12.60
N ARG A 352 14.17 2.36 11.98
CA ARG A 352 15.09 1.29 11.66
C ARG A 352 14.66 0.55 10.40
N TRP A 353 15.57 0.22 9.52
CA TRP A 353 15.31 -0.57 8.29
C TRP A 353 14.12 -0.08 7.46
N GLY A 354 14.01 1.26 7.26
CA GLY A 354 12.96 1.87 6.44
C GLY A 354 11.57 1.93 7.08
N ARG A 355 11.43 1.56 8.37
CA ARG A 355 10.17 1.68 9.13
C ARG A 355 10.40 2.16 10.55
N HIS A 356 9.38 2.76 11.14
CA HIS A 356 9.42 3.16 12.54
C HIS A 356 9.15 1.95 13.45
N HIS A 357 9.99 1.77 14.49
CA HIS A 357 9.73 0.81 15.56
C HIS A 357 8.79 1.44 16.59
N ASN A 358 7.54 0.99 16.60
CA ASN A 358 6.45 1.59 17.39
C ASN A 358 6.40 1.12 18.84
N GLY A 359 7.52 0.74 19.41
CA GLY A 359 7.68 0.28 20.77
C GLY A 359 9.15 0.22 21.16
N ILE A 360 9.43 -0.45 22.27
CA ILE A 360 10.78 -0.83 22.68
C ILE A 360 10.85 -2.35 22.83
N ASP A 361 12.00 -2.92 22.52
CA ASP A 361 12.25 -4.35 22.77
C ASP A 361 13.09 -4.49 24.03
N ILE A 362 12.59 -5.22 25.01
CA ILE A 362 13.19 -5.40 26.35
C ILE A 362 13.63 -6.84 26.50
N SER A 363 14.92 -7.05 26.72
CA SER A 363 15.53 -8.37 26.99
C SER A 363 16.31 -8.38 28.32
N GLY A 364 17.03 -9.44 28.57
CA GLY A 364 17.98 -9.55 29.68
C GLY A 364 17.52 -10.41 30.83
N THR A 365 16.21 -10.65 30.98
CA THR A 365 15.65 -11.47 32.04
C THR A 365 15.41 -12.94 31.62
N GLY A 366 15.47 -13.20 30.28
CA GLY A 366 15.40 -14.56 29.73
C GLY A 366 14.00 -15.08 29.46
N PHE A 367 13.93 -16.17 28.69
CA PHE A 367 12.70 -16.84 28.31
C PHE A 367 11.95 -17.36 29.55
N GLY A 368 10.65 -17.07 29.62
CA GLY A 368 9.78 -17.45 30.71
C GLY A 368 9.82 -16.51 31.93
N SER A 369 10.62 -15.43 31.89
CA SER A 369 10.63 -14.44 32.97
C SER A 369 9.27 -13.69 33.02
N PRO A 370 8.80 -13.33 34.24
CA PRO A 370 7.49 -12.72 34.39
C PRO A 370 7.41 -11.32 33.75
N ILE A 371 6.25 -11.05 33.14
CA ILE A 371 5.86 -9.73 32.65
C ILE A 371 4.75 -9.21 33.55
N TYR A 372 4.90 -7.97 33.97
CA TYR A 372 3.97 -7.31 34.88
C TYR A 372 3.25 -6.16 34.14
N ALA A 373 2.02 -5.92 34.56
CA ALA A 373 1.25 -4.76 34.11
C ALA A 373 1.98 -3.47 34.50
N ALA A 374 2.28 -2.63 33.48
CA ALA A 374 2.97 -1.36 33.68
C ALA A 374 2.10 -0.35 34.41
N THR A 375 0.79 -0.44 34.27
CA THR A 375 -0.21 0.37 34.97
C THR A 375 -1.46 -0.47 35.22
N GLU A 376 -2.43 0.06 35.93
CA GLU A 376 -3.76 -0.53 36.01
C GLU A 376 -4.51 -0.40 34.69
N GLY A 377 -5.61 -1.09 34.50
CA GLY A 377 -6.45 -0.96 33.32
C GLY A 377 -7.33 -2.16 33.04
N THR A 378 -8.00 -2.14 31.90
CA THR A 378 -8.84 -3.24 31.44
C THR A 378 -8.18 -3.96 30.27
N VAL A 379 -8.09 -5.26 30.30
CA VAL A 379 -7.59 -6.08 29.19
C VAL A 379 -8.60 -6.03 28.05
N ILE A 380 -8.19 -5.48 26.90
CA ILE A 380 -9.04 -5.33 25.73
C ILE A 380 -8.81 -6.38 24.66
N ALA A 381 -7.64 -7.05 24.67
CA ALA A 381 -7.35 -8.15 23.78
C ALA A 381 -6.25 -9.06 24.36
N THR A 382 -6.34 -10.36 24.06
CA THR A 382 -5.27 -11.33 24.28
C THR A 382 -5.18 -12.27 23.09
N TYR A 383 -3.99 -12.76 22.82
CA TYR A 383 -3.77 -13.82 21.83
C TYR A 383 -2.76 -14.83 22.38
N THR A 384 -3.07 -16.14 22.26
CA THR A 384 -2.30 -17.20 22.94
C THR A 384 -1.98 -18.39 22.03
N SER A 385 -2.38 -18.32 20.74
CA SER A 385 -2.31 -19.46 19.83
C SER A 385 -1.04 -19.54 18.99
N CYS A 386 -0.08 -18.61 19.20
CA CYS A 386 1.19 -18.67 18.49
C CYS A 386 2.14 -19.66 19.16
N PRO A 387 2.98 -20.37 18.39
CA PRO A 387 4.12 -21.11 18.93
C PRO A 387 5.00 -20.19 19.79
N ASN A 388 5.56 -20.73 20.87
CA ASN A 388 6.46 -19.97 21.74
C ASN A 388 7.83 -19.69 21.09
N GLN A 389 8.06 -20.19 19.91
CA GLN A 389 9.23 -19.97 19.09
C GLN A 389 8.80 -19.34 17.78
N GLY A 390 9.06 -18.04 17.61
CA GLY A 390 8.77 -17.25 16.43
C GLY A 390 9.93 -17.25 15.43
N TYR A 391 9.69 -16.60 14.32
CA TYR A 391 10.70 -16.33 13.29
C TYR A 391 10.37 -14.98 12.62
N LEU A 392 11.37 -14.34 12.07
CA LEU A 392 11.19 -13.05 11.38
C LEU A 392 10.21 -13.22 10.21
N GLY A 393 9.23 -12.31 10.12
CA GLY A 393 8.18 -12.37 9.09
C GLY A 393 6.98 -13.25 9.47
N SER A 394 6.95 -13.88 10.65
CA SER A 394 5.77 -14.59 11.12
C SER A 394 4.57 -13.65 11.25
N MET A 395 3.44 -14.00 10.65
CA MET A 395 2.18 -13.27 10.76
C MET A 395 1.31 -13.69 11.94
N CYS A 396 1.78 -14.63 12.76
CA CYS A 396 1.02 -15.13 13.90
C CYS A 396 0.73 -13.99 14.89
N GLY A 397 -0.53 -13.83 15.28
CA GLY A 397 -0.98 -12.74 16.15
C GLY A 397 -0.71 -11.35 15.57
N ASN A 398 -0.90 -11.16 14.25
CA ASN A 398 -0.54 -9.93 13.53
C ASN A 398 0.92 -9.53 13.72
N SER A 399 1.82 -10.49 13.62
CA SER A 399 3.26 -10.38 13.87
C SER A 399 3.66 -10.19 15.34
N TRP A 400 2.73 -9.84 16.23
CA TRP A 400 2.99 -9.65 17.67
C TRP A 400 3.16 -10.96 18.45
N GLY A 401 2.85 -12.10 17.82
CA GLY A 401 2.86 -13.37 18.52
C GLY A 401 1.75 -13.48 19.56
N ASN A 402 2.05 -14.07 20.70
CA ASN A 402 1.15 -14.03 21.85
C ASN A 402 1.27 -12.67 22.54
N TYR A 403 0.14 -12.06 22.86
CA TYR A 403 0.15 -10.69 23.36
C TYR A 403 -1.01 -10.40 24.33
N VAL A 404 -0.83 -9.34 25.10
CA VAL A 404 -1.87 -8.70 25.93
C VAL A 404 -1.96 -7.24 25.52
N ARG A 405 -3.19 -6.73 25.37
CA ARG A 405 -3.48 -5.31 25.19
C ARG A 405 -4.33 -4.82 26.33
N VAL A 406 -3.97 -3.68 26.89
CA VAL A 406 -4.62 -3.07 28.07
C VAL A 406 -5.00 -1.65 27.73
N SER A 407 -6.24 -1.26 28.10
CA SER A 407 -6.71 0.12 28.02
C SER A 407 -6.65 0.77 29.39
N TYR A 408 -6.06 1.97 29.48
CA TYR A 408 -5.97 2.79 30.67
C TYR A 408 -6.14 4.27 30.33
N GLY A 409 -7.30 4.85 30.58
CA GLY A 409 -7.60 6.24 30.24
C GLY A 409 -7.41 6.53 28.75
N GLU A 410 -6.52 7.47 28.45
CA GLU A 410 -6.12 7.81 27.06
C GLU A 410 -5.06 6.88 26.47
N PHE A 411 -4.58 5.90 27.24
CA PHE A 411 -3.50 5.00 26.85
C PHE A 411 -4.00 3.61 26.47
N GLU A 412 -3.31 3.03 25.51
CA GLU A 412 -3.36 1.60 25.21
C GLU A 412 -1.95 1.02 25.30
N ILE A 413 -1.79 -0.05 26.06
CA ILE A 413 -0.52 -0.68 26.31
C ILE A 413 -0.49 -2.06 25.68
N ILE A 414 0.56 -2.37 24.94
CA ILE A 414 0.73 -3.64 24.23
C ILE A 414 1.97 -4.35 24.77
N TYR A 415 1.77 -5.60 25.19
CA TYR A 415 2.80 -6.54 25.62
C TYR A 415 2.83 -7.68 24.60
N ALA A 416 3.85 -7.76 23.75
CA ALA A 416 3.92 -8.71 22.65
C ALA A 416 5.12 -9.66 22.74
N HIS A 417 5.16 -10.65 21.87
CA HIS A 417 6.12 -11.75 21.83
C HIS A 417 6.15 -12.62 23.10
N MET A 418 5.02 -12.64 23.82
CA MET A 418 4.88 -13.39 25.06
C MET A 418 4.84 -14.92 24.82
N LYS A 419 4.97 -15.68 25.89
CA LYS A 419 4.59 -17.10 25.89
C LYS A 419 3.06 -17.24 25.83
N SER A 420 2.61 -18.41 25.42
CA SER A 420 1.17 -18.72 25.33
C SER A 420 0.45 -18.81 26.71
N ASP A 421 1.20 -18.87 27.81
CA ASP A 421 0.69 -18.99 29.19
C ASP A 421 0.29 -17.64 29.81
N ILE A 422 -0.46 -16.83 29.06
CA ILE A 422 -1.02 -15.54 29.50
C ILE A 422 -1.93 -15.75 30.72
N LYS A 423 -1.79 -14.88 31.72
CA LYS A 423 -2.44 -14.99 33.05
C LYS A 423 -3.69 -14.14 33.21
N VAL A 424 -4.10 -13.44 32.16
CA VAL A 424 -5.24 -12.52 32.19
C VAL A 424 -6.17 -12.79 31.01
N SER A 425 -7.43 -12.36 31.14
CA SER A 425 -8.46 -12.57 30.12
C SER A 425 -9.05 -11.25 29.66
N VAL A 426 -9.59 -11.22 28.46
CA VAL A 426 -10.30 -10.04 27.90
C VAL A 426 -11.46 -9.63 28.82
N GLY A 427 -11.59 -8.35 29.09
CA GLY A 427 -12.57 -7.77 30.03
C GLY A 427 -12.10 -7.74 31.48
N GLN A 428 -10.99 -8.39 31.82
CA GLN A 428 -10.44 -8.37 33.19
C GLN A 428 -9.85 -7.00 33.50
N THR A 429 -10.22 -6.43 34.65
CA THR A 429 -9.52 -5.29 35.25
C THR A 429 -8.26 -5.82 35.93
N ILE A 430 -7.13 -5.20 35.62
CA ILE A 430 -5.82 -5.54 36.20
C ILE A 430 -5.27 -4.36 36.99
N THR A 431 -4.45 -4.68 37.98
CA THR A 431 -3.76 -3.67 38.79
C THR A 431 -2.33 -3.50 38.32
N ARG A 432 -1.74 -2.34 38.55
CA ARG A 432 -0.31 -2.12 38.35
C ARG A 432 0.50 -3.18 39.09
N SER A 433 1.54 -3.69 38.46
CA SER A 433 2.40 -4.76 38.97
C SER A 433 1.78 -6.16 39.01
N GLN A 434 0.57 -6.33 38.50
CA GLN A 434 -0.02 -7.65 38.36
C GLN A 434 0.76 -8.48 37.33
N HIS A 435 1.07 -9.74 37.66
CA HIS A 435 1.68 -10.68 36.73
C HIS A 435 0.67 -11.04 35.62
N ILE A 436 0.97 -10.65 34.38
CA ILE A 436 0.06 -10.81 33.23
C ILE A 436 0.47 -11.93 32.28
N GLY A 437 1.68 -12.47 32.41
CA GLY A 437 2.21 -13.55 31.58
C GLY A 437 3.74 -13.58 31.61
N ASN A 438 4.34 -14.29 30.68
CA ASN A 438 5.78 -14.53 30.69
C ASN A 438 6.42 -14.13 29.36
N MET A 439 7.66 -13.70 29.40
CA MET A 439 8.46 -13.34 28.23
C MET A 439 8.68 -14.57 27.35
N GLY A 440 8.46 -14.39 26.05
CA GLY A 440 8.58 -15.45 25.04
C GLY A 440 9.46 -15.03 23.87
N ASN A 441 9.23 -15.71 22.76
CA ASN A 441 9.81 -15.44 21.46
C ASN A 441 8.80 -15.78 20.37
N SER A 442 7.53 -15.40 20.56
CA SER A 442 6.45 -15.75 19.62
C SER A 442 6.25 -14.69 18.54
N GLY A 443 5.64 -15.06 17.42
CA GLY A 443 5.36 -14.13 16.31
C GLY A 443 6.59 -13.76 15.49
N SER A 444 6.62 -12.54 14.96
CA SER A 444 7.76 -12.03 14.19
C SER A 444 8.88 -11.56 15.12
N SER A 445 9.63 -12.50 15.64
CA SER A 445 10.68 -12.29 16.64
C SER A 445 11.91 -13.13 16.33
N THR A 446 13.09 -12.54 16.51
CA THR A 446 14.39 -13.20 16.30
C THR A 446 15.02 -13.75 17.58
N GLY A 447 14.42 -13.49 18.73
CA GLY A 447 14.97 -13.92 20.02
C GLY A 447 14.07 -13.53 21.18
N THR A 448 14.39 -14.01 22.36
CA THR A 448 13.61 -13.77 23.58
C THR A 448 13.63 -12.30 23.97
N HIS A 449 12.47 -11.65 23.91
CA HIS A 449 12.26 -10.28 24.38
C HIS A 449 10.77 -10.00 24.62
N LEU A 450 10.48 -8.93 25.31
CA LEU A 450 9.18 -8.29 25.35
C LEU A 450 9.20 -7.11 24.38
N HIS A 451 8.36 -7.13 23.35
CA HIS A 451 8.03 -5.92 22.63
C HIS A 451 6.95 -5.16 23.41
N PHE A 452 7.28 -3.93 23.81
CA PHE A 452 6.45 -3.10 24.67
C PHE A 452 6.11 -1.79 23.97
N SER A 453 4.84 -1.58 23.71
CA SER A 453 4.32 -0.39 23.01
C SER A 453 3.30 0.33 23.85
N ILE A 454 3.27 1.66 23.72
CA ILE A 454 2.25 2.51 24.32
C ILE A 454 1.68 3.44 23.24
N LEU A 455 0.36 3.45 23.14
CA LEU A 455 -0.36 4.46 22.38
C LEU A 455 -0.98 5.48 23.36
N LYS A 456 -0.97 6.73 22.97
CA LYS A 456 -1.70 7.81 23.64
C LYS A 456 -2.64 8.45 22.63
N ASN A 457 -3.95 8.44 22.91
CA ASN A 457 -4.98 8.91 21.98
C ASN A 457 -4.82 8.29 20.55
N GLY A 458 -4.52 6.98 20.49
CA GLY A 458 -4.37 6.24 19.24
C GLY A 458 -3.03 6.43 18.51
N SER A 459 -2.10 7.24 19.03
CA SER A 459 -0.78 7.45 18.43
C SER A 459 0.33 6.81 19.28
N TYR A 460 1.25 6.09 18.64
CA TYR A 460 2.39 5.49 19.35
C TYR A 460 3.30 6.58 19.92
N ILE A 461 3.70 6.39 21.17
CA ILE A 461 4.66 7.25 21.87
C ILE A 461 5.86 6.42 22.33
N ASN A 462 6.99 7.09 22.62
CA ASN A 462 8.13 6.42 23.21
C ASN A 462 7.77 5.89 24.61
N PRO A 463 7.75 4.56 24.83
CA PRO A 463 7.35 4.01 26.11
C PRO A 463 8.21 4.47 27.29
N CYS A 464 9.48 4.84 27.06
CA CYS A 464 10.35 5.32 28.13
C CYS A 464 9.87 6.65 28.75
N ALA A 465 9.06 7.42 28.04
CA ALA A 465 8.60 8.74 28.49
C ALA A 465 7.62 8.68 29.68
N VAL A 466 6.89 7.57 29.85
CA VAL A 466 5.91 7.43 30.95
C VAL A 466 6.58 7.03 32.28
N PHE A 467 7.84 6.62 32.29
CA PHE A 467 8.57 6.18 33.47
C PHE A 467 9.51 7.26 34.04
N SER A 468 9.56 8.42 33.42
CA SER A 468 10.42 9.55 33.83
C SER A 468 9.74 10.48 34.83
#